data_d1e74d81d011198a65cb042f8b582bc6
#
_entry.id   d1e74d81d011198a65cb042f8b582bc6
#
_cell.length_a   1.000
_cell.length_b   1.000
_cell.length_c   1.000
_cell.angle_alpha   90.00
_cell.angle_beta   90.00
_cell.angle_gamma   90.00
#
_symmetry.space_group_name_H-M   'P 1'
#
loop_
_entity.id
_entity.type
_entity.pdbx_description
1 polymer ?
#
loop_
_entity_poly.entity_id
_entity_poly.type
_entity_poly.pdbx_seq_one_letter_code
_entity_poly.pdbx_strand_id
1 'polypeptide(L)'
;MDWFEICIIVLCIVVVLMYLVYAVGFCVLARRYKKFYETTEEGRELYFALYTKDRLGSRHDWLIYRMSELRDKINEFEAYFPEESHEKASIHAMKARYKEYSDELYRTKETMKDWSERIDKMVAALPKKYSDILEYNWANAKVEVKEEERICW
;
A
#
# COMPACT_ATOMS: atom_id res chain seq x y z
N MET A 1 -24.60 -0.97 -46.75
CA MET A 1 -23.62 -1.07 -45.65
C MET A 1 -22.25 -1.19 -46.30
N ASP A 2 -21.44 -0.18 -46.18
CA ASP A 2 -20.14 -0.13 -46.84
C ASP A 2 -19.16 -1.12 -46.18
N TRP A 3 -18.24 -1.67 -46.97
CA TRP A 3 -17.23 -2.61 -46.50
C TRP A 3 -16.46 -2.08 -45.24
N PHE A 4 -16.31 -0.78 -45.19
CA PHE A 4 -15.67 -0.09 -44.05
C PHE A 4 -16.50 -0.16 -42.74
N GLU A 5 -17.83 -0.03 -42.84
CA GLU A 5 -18.76 -0.16 -41.69
C GLU A 5 -18.72 -1.59 -41.11
N ILE A 6 -18.66 -2.59 -42.01
CA ILE A 6 -18.54 -4.00 -41.60
C ILE A 6 -17.23 -4.22 -40.82
N CYS A 7 -16.12 -3.69 -41.31
CA CYS A 7 -14.82 -3.81 -40.65
C CYS A 7 -14.82 -3.17 -39.24
N ILE A 8 -15.45 -2.00 -39.09
CA ILE A 8 -15.57 -1.33 -37.77
C ILE A 8 -16.42 -2.19 -36.83
N ILE A 9 -17.55 -2.71 -37.28
CA ILE A 9 -18.41 -3.53 -36.42
C ILE A 9 -17.67 -4.80 -35.96
N VAL A 10 -16.97 -5.48 -36.87
CA VAL A 10 -16.18 -6.67 -36.53
C VAL A 10 -15.08 -6.33 -35.53
N LEU A 11 -14.38 -5.22 -35.73
CA LEU A 11 -13.34 -4.77 -34.80
C LEU A 11 -13.92 -4.49 -33.38
N CYS A 12 -15.06 -3.80 -33.33
CA CYS A 12 -15.74 -3.53 -32.05
C CYS A 12 -16.15 -4.84 -31.34
N ILE A 13 -16.67 -5.80 -32.05
CA ILE A 13 -17.04 -7.10 -31.49
C ILE A 13 -15.83 -7.84 -30.94
N VAL A 14 -14.72 -7.85 -31.68
CA VAL A 14 -13.45 -8.46 -31.21
C VAL A 14 -12.95 -7.80 -29.93
N VAL A 15 -12.94 -6.48 -29.87
CA VAL A 15 -12.51 -5.74 -28.69
C VAL A 15 -13.40 -6.07 -27.48
N VAL A 16 -14.72 -6.10 -27.65
CA VAL A 16 -15.67 -6.45 -26.59
C VAL A 16 -15.45 -7.89 -26.10
N LEU A 17 -15.24 -8.84 -27.03
CA LEU A 17 -14.97 -10.23 -26.67
C LEU A 17 -13.64 -10.37 -25.90
N MET A 18 -12.58 -9.69 -26.33
CA MET A 18 -11.30 -9.67 -25.60
C MET A 18 -11.47 -9.12 -24.18
N TYR A 19 -12.23 -8.03 -24.03
CA TYR A 19 -12.52 -7.45 -22.72
C TYR A 19 -13.30 -8.38 -21.80
N LEU A 20 -14.30 -9.10 -22.35
CA LEU A 20 -15.08 -10.09 -21.60
C LEU A 20 -14.21 -11.27 -21.14
N VAL A 21 -13.34 -11.79 -22.02
CA VAL A 21 -12.41 -12.88 -21.66
C VAL A 21 -11.46 -12.44 -20.56
N TYR A 22 -10.92 -11.21 -20.66
CA TYR A 22 -10.07 -10.64 -19.62
C TYR A 22 -10.81 -10.48 -18.28
N ALA A 23 -12.03 -9.94 -18.31
CA ALA A 23 -12.84 -9.73 -17.09
C ALA A 23 -13.20 -11.05 -16.41
N VAL A 24 -13.57 -12.09 -17.18
CA VAL A 24 -13.86 -13.42 -16.64
C VAL A 24 -12.59 -14.05 -16.05
N GLY A 25 -11.46 -13.97 -16.76
CA GLY A 25 -10.15 -14.45 -16.26
C GLY A 25 -9.77 -13.79 -14.94
N PHE A 26 -9.93 -12.47 -14.86
CA PHE A 26 -9.68 -11.71 -13.62
C PHE A 26 -10.59 -12.15 -12.47
N CYS A 27 -11.89 -12.36 -12.73
CA CYS A 27 -12.82 -12.83 -11.69
C CYS A 27 -12.48 -14.25 -11.18
N VAL A 28 -12.01 -15.12 -12.06
CA VAL A 28 -11.60 -16.48 -11.68
C VAL A 28 -10.34 -16.44 -10.81
N LEU A 29 -9.34 -15.62 -11.18
CA LEU A 29 -8.13 -15.42 -10.40
C LEU A 29 -8.44 -14.81 -9.03
N ALA A 30 -9.30 -13.78 -9.01
CA ALA A 30 -9.72 -13.14 -7.76
C ALA A 30 -10.34 -14.13 -6.78
N ARG A 31 -11.26 -15.00 -7.25
CA ARG A 31 -11.88 -16.06 -6.43
C ARG A 31 -10.86 -17.07 -5.95
N ARG A 32 -9.90 -17.44 -6.80
CA ARG A 32 -8.85 -18.41 -6.46
C ARG A 32 -7.95 -17.88 -5.36
N TYR A 33 -7.49 -16.62 -5.47
CA TYR A 33 -6.62 -16.00 -4.45
C TYR A 33 -7.38 -15.70 -3.17
N LYS A 34 -8.61 -15.21 -3.26
CA LYS A 34 -9.47 -15.03 -2.09
C LYS A 34 -9.61 -16.35 -1.32
N LYS A 35 -9.93 -17.44 -2.01
CA LYS A 35 -10.04 -18.76 -1.39
C LYS A 35 -8.72 -19.20 -0.75
N PHE A 36 -7.57 -18.95 -1.39
CA PHE A 36 -6.25 -19.25 -0.85
C PHE A 36 -5.99 -18.50 0.46
N TYR A 37 -6.22 -17.19 0.48
CA TYR A 37 -6.05 -16.37 1.69
C TYR A 37 -6.98 -16.76 2.83
N GLU A 38 -8.19 -17.23 2.54
CA GLU A 38 -9.18 -17.60 3.57
C GLU A 38 -9.00 -19.02 4.12
N THR A 39 -8.53 -19.96 3.29
CA THR A 39 -8.59 -21.39 3.62
C THR A 39 -7.26 -22.02 3.98
N THR A 40 -6.13 -21.44 3.60
CA THR A 40 -4.80 -21.98 3.89
C THR A 40 -4.09 -21.16 4.97
N GLU A 41 -3.25 -21.80 5.76
CA GLU A 41 -2.46 -21.14 6.81
C GLU A 41 -1.44 -20.19 6.16
N GLU A 42 -0.73 -20.66 5.14
CA GLU A 42 0.24 -19.86 4.37
C GLU A 42 -0.42 -18.65 3.70
N GLY A 43 -1.66 -18.82 3.20
CA GLY A 43 -2.42 -17.73 2.61
C GLY A 43 -2.80 -16.67 3.62
N ARG A 44 -3.24 -17.05 4.81
CA ARG A 44 -3.57 -16.12 5.91
C ARG A 44 -2.35 -15.36 6.38
N GLU A 45 -1.22 -16.04 6.58
CA GLU A 45 0.03 -15.41 6.96
C GLU A 45 0.52 -14.41 5.91
N LEU A 46 0.47 -14.79 4.62
CA LEU A 46 0.84 -13.89 3.53
C LEU A 46 -0.08 -12.67 3.46
N TYR A 47 -1.39 -12.88 3.59
CA TYR A 47 -2.36 -11.77 3.62
C TYR A 47 -2.07 -10.80 4.76
N PHE A 48 -1.82 -11.33 5.97
CA PHE A 48 -1.45 -10.51 7.13
C PHE A 48 -0.16 -9.74 6.91
N ALA A 49 0.86 -10.36 6.31
CA ALA A 49 2.12 -9.70 5.98
C ALA A 49 1.93 -8.55 4.98
N LEU A 50 1.13 -8.76 3.93
CA LEU A 50 0.80 -7.74 2.94
C LEU A 50 0.01 -6.59 3.57
N TYR A 51 -0.99 -6.89 4.40
CA TYR A 51 -1.77 -5.91 5.13
C TYR A 51 -0.89 -5.06 6.06
N THR A 52 0.01 -5.70 6.81
CA THR A 52 0.94 -5.01 7.72
C THR A 52 1.86 -4.07 6.95
N LYS A 53 2.43 -4.53 5.83
CA LYS A 53 3.26 -3.70 4.96
C LYS A 53 2.51 -2.48 4.42
N ASP A 54 1.26 -2.64 4.00
CA ASP A 54 0.41 -1.54 3.51
C ASP A 54 0.13 -0.50 4.60
N ARG A 55 -0.17 -0.96 5.82
CA ARG A 55 -0.36 -0.07 6.99
C ARG A 55 0.91 0.71 7.31
N LEU A 56 2.07 0.06 7.25
CA LEU A 56 3.35 0.74 7.43
C LEU A 56 3.61 1.76 6.31
N GLY A 57 3.24 1.45 5.06
CA GLY A 57 3.29 2.41 3.94
C GLY A 57 2.43 3.65 4.21
N SER A 58 1.20 3.46 4.63
CA SER A 58 0.30 4.56 5.01
C SER A 58 0.87 5.41 6.16
N ARG A 59 1.51 4.77 7.17
CA ARG A 59 2.17 5.48 8.28
C ARG A 59 3.38 6.25 7.81
N HIS A 60 4.20 5.68 6.91
CA HIS A 60 5.33 6.33 6.28
C HIS A 60 4.93 7.63 5.56
N ASP A 61 3.88 7.57 4.73
CA ASP A 61 3.41 8.72 3.97
C ASP A 61 2.84 9.81 4.88
N TRP A 62 2.13 9.41 5.95
CA TRP A 62 1.65 10.33 6.96
C TRP A 62 2.81 11.05 7.69
N LEU A 63 3.88 10.32 8.04
CA LEU A 63 5.07 10.91 8.68
C LEU A 63 5.76 11.94 7.76
N ILE A 64 5.92 11.61 6.47
CA ILE A 64 6.49 12.54 5.48
C ILE A 64 5.65 13.82 5.40
N TYR A 65 4.32 13.68 5.31
CA TYR A 65 3.41 14.82 5.27
C TYR A 65 3.55 15.70 6.52
N ARG A 66 3.54 15.09 7.71
CA ARG A 66 3.68 15.83 8.99
C ARG A 66 5.04 16.51 9.16
N MET A 67 6.10 15.86 8.69
CA MET A 67 7.44 16.46 8.69
C MET A 67 7.52 17.67 7.78
N SER A 68 6.90 17.61 6.60
CA SER A 68 6.82 18.75 5.69
C SER A 68 6.07 19.93 6.33
N GLU A 69 4.89 19.67 6.92
CA GLU A 69 4.10 20.69 7.63
C GLU A 69 4.87 21.34 8.78
N LEU A 70 5.57 20.54 9.58
CA LEU A 70 6.39 21.06 10.69
C LEU A 70 7.57 21.88 10.20
N ARG A 71 8.24 21.45 9.14
CA ARG A 71 9.37 22.19 8.55
C ARG A 71 8.90 23.54 8.05
N ASP A 72 7.77 23.60 7.36
CA ASP A 72 7.25 24.85 6.82
C ASP A 72 6.87 25.82 7.94
N LYS A 73 6.26 25.35 9.04
CA LYS A 73 5.98 26.11 10.24
C LYS A 73 7.26 26.61 10.93
N ILE A 74 8.27 25.78 11.08
CA ILE A 74 9.55 26.17 11.67
C ILE A 74 10.17 27.31 10.86
N ASN A 75 10.22 27.16 9.53
CA ASN A 75 10.76 28.17 8.64
C ASN A 75 9.99 29.50 8.75
N GLU A 76 8.66 29.44 8.81
CA GLU A 76 7.80 30.60 8.99
C GLU A 76 8.09 31.32 10.31
N PHE A 77 8.13 30.59 11.43
CA PHE A 77 8.43 31.17 12.75
C PHE A 77 9.84 31.75 12.83
N GLU A 78 10.84 31.08 12.25
CA GLU A 78 12.22 31.60 12.22
C GLU A 78 12.34 32.89 11.37
N ALA A 79 11.52 33.02 10.31
CA ALA A 79 11.52 34.20 9.46
C ALA A 79 10.86 35.42 10.11
N TYR A 80 9.77 35.20 10.88
CA TYR A 80 8.98 36.31 11.47
C TYR A 80 9.42 36.68 12.88
N PHE A 81 10.03 35.79 13.66
CA PHE A 81 10.32 35.97 15.08
C PHE A 81 11.75 35.57 15.48
N PRO A 82 12.77 36.22 14.94
CA PRO A 82 14.15 35.79 15.16
C PRO A 82 14.68 35.94 16.57
N GLU A 83 14.06 36.78 17.44
CA GLU A 83 14.67 37.18 18.71
C GLU A 83 13.80 37.04 19.99
N GLU A 84 12.50 36.74 19.91
CA GLU A 84 11.62 36.70 21.09
C GLU A 84 11.71 35.36 21.86
N SER A 85 11.84 35.45 23.20
CA SER A 85 12.18 34.29 24.06
C SER A 85 11.07 33.21 24.14
N HIS A 86 9.80 33.62 24.09
CA HIS A 86 8.66 32.68 24.13
C HIS A 86 8.52 31.85 22.86
N GLU A 87 8.87 32.44 21.73
CA GLU A 87 8.79 31.77 20.41
C GLU A 87 9.95 30.82 20.19
N LYS A 88 11.13 31.08 20.77
CA LYS A 88 12.24 30.11 20.78
C LYS A 88 11.87 28.80 21.44
N ALA A 89 11.07 28.81 22.50
CA ALA A 89 10.58 27.59 23.13
C ALA A 89 9.64 26.79 22.21
N SER A 90 8.75 27.48 21.46
CA SER A 90 7.87 26.87 20.50
C SER A 90 8.64 26.28 19.31
N ILE A 91 9.61 26.98 18.76
CA ILE A 91 10.50 26.49 17.70
C ILE A 91 11.28 25.27 18.19
N HIS A 92 11.79 25.31 19.42
CA HIS A 92 12.54 24.17 19.99
C HIS A 92 11.64 22.93 20.13
N ALA A 93 10.40 23.10 20.59
CA ALA A 93 9.43 22.02 20.68
C ALA A 93 9.07 21.44 19.31
N MET A 94 8.88 22.29 18.29
CA MET A 94 8.63 21.84 16.91
C MET A 94 9.82 21.09 16.32
N LYS A 95 11.06 21.56 16.54
CA LYS A 95 12.29 20.87 16.11
C LYS A 95 12.46 19.52 16.81
N ALA A 96 12.16 19.43 18.11
CA ALA A 96 12.17 18.16 18.84
C ALA A 96 11.17 17.17 18.25
N ARG A 97 9.94 17.62 17.96
CA ARG A 97 8.90 16.78 17.34
C ARG A 97 9.25 16.36 15.90
N TYR A 98 9.89 17.26 15.15
CA TYR A 98 10.41 16.90 13.82
C TYR A 98 11.45 15.79 13.89
N LYS A 99 12.35 15.84 14.88
CA LYS A 99 13.34 14.79 15.12
C LYS A 99 12.67 13.46 15.50
N GLU A 100 11.67 13.48 16.38
CA GLU A 100 10.90 12.27 16.74
C GLU A 100 10.26 11.62 15.50
N TYR A 101 9.63 12.41 14.64
CA TYR A 101 9.04 11.89 13.39
C TYR A 101 10.10 11.37 12.41
N SER A 102 11.28 12.00 12.37
CA SER A 102 12.41 11.52 11.56
C SER A 102 12.91 10.16 12.04
N ASP A 103 13.05 9.99 13.35
CA ASP A 103 13.49 8.74 13.96
C ASP A 103 12.44 7.63 13.76
N GLU A 104 11.15 7.97 13.88
CA GLU A 104 10.04 7.05 13.60
C GLU A 104 9.99 6.67 12.10
N LEU A 105 10.20 7.63 11.21
CA LEU A 105 10.25 7.39 9.76
C LEU A 105 11.36 6.40 9.40
N TYR A 106 12.52 6.56 10.01
CA TYR A 106 13.65 5.65 9.80
C TYR A 106 13.28 4.22 10.24
N ARG A 107 12.74 4.06 11.47
CA ARG A 107 12.28 2.75 11.98
C ARG A 107 11.20 2.14 11.10
N THR A 108 10.24 2.94 10.65
CA THR A 108 9.16 2.48 9.75
C THR A 108 9.74 1.95 8.44
N LYS A 109 10.73 2.63 7.85
CA LYS A 109 11.42 2.16 6.62
C LYS A 109 12.14 0.84 6.82
N GLU A 110 12.87 0.68 7.93
CA GLU A 110 13.54 -0.59 8.24
C GLU A 110 12.53 -1.72 8.41
N THR A 111 11.47 -1.49 9.17
CA THR A 111 10.40 -2.48 9.37
C THR A 111 9.72 -2.84 8.04
N MET A 112 9.47 -1.87 7.16
CA MET A 112 8.91 -2.15 5.82
C MET A 112 9.84 -3.00 4.97
N LYS A 113 11.16 -2.80 5.07
CA LYS A 113 12.16 -3.62 4.38
C LYS A 113 12.12 -5.05 4.89
N ASP A 114 12.10 -5.26 6.20
CA ASP A 114 12.03 -6.59 6.81
C ASP A 114 10.76 -7.33 6.39
N TRP A 115 9.61 -6.65 6.37
CA TRP A 115 8.36 -7.23 5.88
C TRP A 115 8.42 -7.55 4.38
N SER A 116 9.09 -6.73 3.56
CA SER A 116 9.26 -7.01 2.15
C SER A 116 10.07 -8.30 1.94
N GLU A 117 11.20 -8.43 2.62
CA GLU A 117 12.04 -9.64 2.56
C GLU A 117 11.30 -10.89 3.06
N ARG A 118 10.46 -10.74 4.09
CA ARG A 118 9.63 -11.82 4.61
C ARG A 118 8.56 -12.24 3.59
N ILE A 119 7.87 -11.29 2.97
CA ILE A 119 6.88 -11.54 1.92
C ILE A 119 7.53 -12.26 0.74
N ASP A 120 8.70 -11.81 0.27
CA ASP A 120 9.41 -12.44 -0.84
C ASP A 120 9.77 -13.90 -0.53
N LYS A 121 10.22 -14.19 0.71
CA LYS A 121 10.47 -15.57 1.16
C LYS A 121 9.20 -16.42 1.20
N MET A 122 8.10 -15.86 1.70
CA MET A 122 6.81 -16.55 1.74
C MET A 122 6.33 -16.89 0.34
N VAL A 123 6.41 -15.94 -0.59
CA VAL A 123 5.98 -16.14 -1.99
C VAL A 123 6.87 -17.14 -2.71
N ALA A 124 8.19 -17.11 -2.47
CA ALA A 124 9.12 -18.08 -3.04
C ALA A 124 8.85 -19.53 -2.56
N ALA A 125 8.28 -19.70 -1.37
CA ALA A 125 7.89 -20.99 -0.83
C ALA A 125 6.55 -21.51 -1.35
N LEU A 126 5.74 -20.66 -2.01
CA LEU A 126 4.43 -21.04 -2.50
C LEU A 126 4.52 -22.01 -3.70
N PRO A 127 3.49 -22.86 -3.87
CA PRO A 127 3.36 -23.67 -5.09
C PRO A 127 3.32 -22.80 -6.35
N LYS A 128 3.90 -23.29 -7.47
CA LYS A 128 3.94 -22.57 -8.75
C LYS A 128 2.60 -21.99 -9.22
N LYS A 129 1.49 -22.64 -8.84
CA LYS A 129 0.13 -22.14 -9.15
C LYS A 129 -0.22 -20.79 -8.51
N TYR A 130 0.60 -20.28 -7.58
CA TYR A 130 0.44 -19.00 -6.90
C TYR A 130 1.65 -18.08 -7.11
N SER A 131 2.54 -18.35 -8.08
CA SER A 131 3.75 -17.55 -8.34
C SER A 131 3.46 -16.09 -8.70
N ASP A 132 2.30 -15.82 -9.26
CA ASP A 132 1.82 -14.52 -9.72
C ASP A 132 0.93 -13.80 -8.69
N ILE A 133 0.88 -14.31 -7.43
CA ILE A 133 0.00 -13.77 -6.39
C ILE A 133 0.29 -12.31 -6.03
N LEU A 134 1.55 -11.87 -6.16
CA LEU A 134 1.94 -10.48 -5.89
C LEU A 134 1.53 -9.52 -7.02
N GLU A 135 1.33 -10.02 -8.24
CA GLU A 135 0.81 -9.22 -9.36
C GLU A 135 -0.68 -8.92 -9.20
N TYR A 136 -1.36 -9.75 -8.41
CA TYR A 136 -2.75 -9.55 -8.06
C TYR A 136 -2.84 -8.62 -6.84
N ASN A 137 -3.58 -7.51 -6.99
CA ASN A 137 -3.81 -6.60 -5.88
C ASN A 137 -4.57 -7.31 -4.75
N TRP A 138 -3.86 -7.73 -3.70
CA TRP A 138 -4.38 -8.44 -2.54
C TRP A 138 -5.56 -7.71 -1.86
N ALA A 139 -5.58 -6.37 -1.89
CA ALA A 139 -6.67 -5.55 -1.34
C ALA A 139 -8.02 -5.85 -2.02
N ASN A 140 -8.01 -6.28 -3.28
CA ASN A 140 -9.23 -6.68 -3.99
C ASN A 140 -9.80 -8.02 -3.52
N ALA A 141 -9.05 -8.81 -2.76
CA ALA A 141 -9.52 -10.08 -2.22
C ALA A 141 -10.66 -9.89 -1.19
N LYS A 142 -10.76 -8.71 -0.57
CA LYS A 142 -11.77 -8.37 0.45
C LYS A 142 -11.90 -9.47 1.52
N VAL A 143 -10.76 -9.94 2.01
CA VAL A 143 -10.72 -10.92 3.09
C VAL A 143 -11.12 -10.21 4.38
N GLU A 144 -12.08 -10.76 5.11
CA GLU A 144 -12.45 -10.26 6.43
C GLU A 144 -11.35 -10.62 7.42
N VAL A 145 -10.54 -9.64 7.79
CA VAL A 145 -9.57 -9.78 8.89
C VAL A 145 -10.36 -9.71 10.18
N LYS A 146 -10.33 -10.78 10.96
CA LYS A 146 -10.98 -10.81 12.29
C LYS A 146 -10.44 -9.66 13.14
N GLU A 147 -11.32 -9.02 13.90
CA GLU A 147 -10.95 -7.86 14.74
C GLU A 147 -9.85 -8.17 15.76
N GLU A 148 -9.76 -9.42 16.18
CA GLU A 148 -8.71 -9.94 17.07
C GLU A 148 -7.31 -9.91 16.45
N GLU A 149 -7.21 -9.94 15.13
CA GLU A 149 -5.95 -9.81 14.37
C GLU A 149 -5.59 -8.36 14.06
N ARG A 150 -6.50 -7.42 14.32
CA ARG A 150 -6.24 -5.97 14.29
C ARG A 150 -5.52 -5.56 15.56
N ILE A 151 -4.33 -6.13 15.75
CA ILE A 151 -3.51 -5.79 16.90
C ILE A 151 -3.24 -4.29 16.91
N CYS A 152 -3.55 -3.70 18.06
CA CYS A 152 -3.24 -2.34 18.48
C CYS A 152 -1.81 -1.94 18.09
N TRP A 153 -1.70 -0.97 17.23
CA TRP A 153 -0.47 -0.21 16.96
C TRP A 153 -0.59 1.18 17.58
#